data_6ce614431ea5ba575619b7bfa59ef440
#
_entry.id   6ce614431ea5ba575619b7bfa59ef440
#
_cell.length_a   1.000
_cell.length_b   1.000
_cell.length_c   1.000
_cell.angle_alpha   90.00
_cell.angle_beta   90.00
_cell.angle_gamma   90.00
#
_symmetry.space_group_name_H-M   'P 1'
#
loop_
_entity.id
_entity.type
_entity.pdbx_description
1 polymer ?
#
loop_
_entity_poly.entity_id
_entity_poly.type
_entity_poly.pdbx_seq_one_letter_code
_entity_poly.pdbx_strand_id
1 'polypeptide(L)'
;MIHIHRGRSGNNHILVETLLGKTFKQLFDLNKNPQSKMKDMCMAAVQIMDRIKFIHSKNIIHQDIKPENFLVGNPNTSIIYIVDFGLSKKYRSSRTNKHIQFSKNKPFNSTFNYSSINSMRDI
;
A
#
# COMPACT_ATOMS: atom_id res chain seq x y z
N MET A 1 0.66 13.04 7.57
CA MET A 1 0.23 13.44 6.19
C MET A 1 1.48 13.40 5.34
N ILE A 2 1.49 12.60 4.27
CA ILE A 2 2.60 12.59 3.31
C ILE A 2 2.40 13.82 2.43
N HIS A 3 3.31 14.78 2.50
CA HIS A 3 3.32 15.91 1.58
C HIS A 3 3.90 15.44 0.25
N ILE A 4 3.08 15.46 -0.78
CA ILE A 4 3.49 15.10 -2.14
C ILE A 4 3.57 16.39 -2.95
N HIS A 5 4.77 16.72 -3.41
CA HIS A 5 4.95 17.72 -4.46
C HIS A 5 5.12 16.99 -5.79
N ARG A 6 4.31 17.36 -6.77
CA ARG A 6 4.39 16.83 -8.12
C ARG A 6 4.87 17.93 -9.05
N GLY A 7 5.91 17.64 -9.81
CA GLY A 7 6.49 18.58 -10.78
C GLY A 7 6.92 17.87 -12.07
N ARG A 8 7.47 18.67 -12.98
CA ARG A 8 8.07 18.20 -14.22
C ARG A 8 9.39 18.94 -14.45
N SER A 9 10.43 18.22 -14.89
CA SER A 9 11.71 18.77 -15.31
C SER A 9 12.09 18.13 -16.64
N GLY A 10 12.01 18.91 -17.72
CA GLY A 10 12.15 18.39 -19.07
C GLY A 10 11.10 17.32 -19.37
N ASN A 11 11.53 16.13 -19.77
CA ASN A 11 10.66 14.99 -20.05
C ASN A 11 10.35 14.10 -18.83
N ASN A 12 10.94 14.40 -17.66
CA ASN A 12 10.78 13.60 -16.45
C ASN A 12 9.67 14.14 -15.55
N HIS A 13 8.80 13.26 -15.06
CA HIS A 13 7.90 13.56 -13.98
C HIS A 13 8.63 13.38 -12.63
N ILE A 14 8.53 14.39 -11.77
CA ILE A 14 9.17 14.40 -10.45
C ILE A 14 8.07 14.28 -9.40
N LEU A 15 8.29 13.36 -8.47
CA LEU A 15 7.48 13.20 -7.27
C LEU A 15 8.40 13.41 -6.06
N VAL A 16 8.03 14.33 -5.19
CA VAL A 16 8.75 14.59 -3.92
C VAL A 16 7.84 14.21 -2.78
N GLU A 17 8.27 13.25 -1.97
CA GLU A 17 7.50 12.73 -0.85
C GLU A 17 8.25 12.99 0.46
N THR A 18 7.51 12.99 1.57
CA THR A 18 8.11 13.03 2.90
C THR A 18 8.98 11.79 3.11
N LEU A 19 10.22 12.00 3.57
CA LEU A 19 11.10 10.89 3.92
C LEU A 19 10.51 10.13 5.13
N LEU A 20 10.15 8.88 4.90
CA LEU A 20 9.65 7.96 5.91
C LEU A 20 10.78 7.13 6.52
N GLY A 21 10.45 6.41 7.57
CA GLY A 21 11.37 5.50 8.25
C GLY A 21 11.48 4.13 7.56
N LYS A 22 11.78 3.11 8.36
CA LYS A 22 11.96 1.73 7.88
C LYS A 22 10.65 1.14 7.39
N THR A 23 10.76 0.20 6.44
CA THR A 23 9.62 -0.63 6.05
C THR A 23 9.23 -1.60 7.16
N PHE A 24 7.97 -2.01 7.18
CA PHE A 24 7.50 -3.02 8.13
C PHE A 24 8.25 -4.34 7.98
N LYS A 25 8.63 -4.70 6.75
CA LYS A 25 9.51 -5.85 6.47
C LYS A 25 10.84 -5.74 7.20
N GLN A 26 11.53 -4.60 7.08
CA GLN A 26 12.82 -4.38 7.76
C GLN A 26 12.68 -4.42 9.28
N LEU A 27 11.64 -3.83 9.84
CA LEU A 27 11.39 -3.88 11.29
C LEU A 27 11.14 -5.30 11.77
N PHE A 28 10.37 -6.07 11.00
CA PHE A 28 10.09 -7.47 11.31
C PHE A 28 11.35 -8.34 11.28
N ASP A 29 12.23 -8.13 10.31
CA ASP A 29 13.48 -8.90 10.18
C ASP A 29 14.49 -8.53 11.28
N LEU A 30 14.51 -7.28 11.72
CA LEU A 30 15.40 -6.81 12.79
C LEU A 30 14.98 -7.27 14.19
N ASN A 31 13.68 -7.41 14.43
CA ASN A 31 13.16 -7.82 15.74
C ASN A 31 13.29 -9.34 15.90
N LYS A 32 14.24 -9.79 16.73
CA LYS A 32 14.49 -11.20 17.00
C LYS A 32 13.67 -11.79 18.16
N ASN A 33 12.99 -10.96 18.95
CA ASN A 33 12.20 -11.41 20.07
C ASN A 33 10.77 -11.80 19.61
N PRO A 34 10.35 -13.09 19.74
CA PRO A 34 9.03 -13.54 19.23
C PRO A 34 7.84 -12.85 19.92
N GLN A 35 7.92 -12.60 21.23
CA GLN A 35 6.81 -11.97 21.98
C GLN A 35 6.63 -10.51 21.59
N SER A 36 7.74 -9.76 21.50
CA SER A 36 7.73 -8.37 21.02
C SER A 36 7.22 -8.29 19.57
N LYS A 37 7.68 -9.20 18.71
CA LYS A 37 7.19 -9.31 17.34
C LYS A 37 5.67 -9.45 17.25
N MET A 38 5.09 -10.36 18.02
CA MET A 38 3.64 -10.59 17.99
C MET A 38 2.88 -9.33 18.40
N LYS A 39 3.31 -8.66 19.45
CA LYS A 39 2.70 -7.40 19.89
C LYS A 39 2.78 -6.33 18.82
N ASP A 40 3.97 -6.12 18.25
CA ASP A 40 4.21 -5.12 17.21
C ASP A 40 3.37 -5.42 15.96
N MET A 41 3.24 -6.69 15.58
CA MET A 41 2.39 -7.14 14.47
C MET A 41 0.92 -6.84 14.71
N CYS A 42 0.40 -7.12 15.91
CA CYS A 42 -0.99 -6.84 16.24
C CYS A 42 -1.28 -5.33 16.20
N MET A 43 -0.39 -4.52 16.77
CA MET A 43 -0.53 -3.06 16.74
C MET A 43 -0.45 -2.50 15.31
N ALA A 44 0.44 -3.05 14.49
CA ALA A 44 0.58 -2.67 13.10
C ALA A 44 -0.65 -3.09 12.28
N ALA A 45 -1.18 -4.30 12.50
CA ALA A 45 -2.32 -4.82 11.76
C ALA A 45 -3.54 -3.89 11.87
N VAL A 46 -3.83 -3.35 13.04
CA VAL A 46 -4.92 -2.39 13.24
C VAL A 46 -4.73 -1.16 12.34
N GLN A 47 -3.54 -0.55 12.37
CA GLN A 47 -3.26 0.62 11.55
C GLN A 47 -3.29 0.30 10.05
N ILE A 48 -2.72 -0.84 9.65
CA ILE A 48 -2.72 -1.30 8.24
C ILE A 48 -4.16 -1.45 7.73
N MET A 49 -5.02 -2.11 8.50
CA MET A 49 -6.44 -2.25 8.15
C MET A 49 -7.14 -0.90 8.01
N ASP A 50 -6.87 0.04 8.90
CA ASP A 50 -7.44 1.39 8.81
C ASP A 50 -6.95 2.13 7.55
N ARG A 51 -5.69 2.00 7.16
CA ARG A 51 -5.16 2.59 5.92
C ARG A 51 -5.84 1.98 4.68
N ILE A 52 -5.95 0.65 4.65
CA ILE A 52 -6.63 -0.06 3.54
C ILE A 52 -8.11 0.35 3.48
N LYS A 53 -8.81 0.38 4.61
CA LYS A 53 -10.20 0.82 4.69
C LYS A 53 -10.37 2.25 4.19
N PHE A 54 -9.44 3.15 4.54
CA PHE A 54 -9.46 4.52 4.07
C PHE A 54 -9.31 4.62 2.55
N ILE A 55 -8.34 3.93 1.92
CA ILE A 55 -8.19 3.98 0.46
C ILE A 55 -9.38 3.34 -0.26
N HIS A 56 -9.96 2.26 0.29
CA HIS A 56 -11.18 1.67 -0.24
C HIS A 56 -12.38 2.64 -0.16
N SER A 57 -12.48 3.44 0.90
CA SER A 57 -13.52 4.48 1.01
C SER A 57 -13.39 5.58 -0.06
N LYS A 58 -12.20 5.72 -0.66
CA LYS A 58 -11.93 6.61 -1.81
C LYS A 58 -12.11 5.92 -3.17
N ASN A 59 -12.73 4.75 -3.18
CA ASN A 59 -12.94 3.92 -4.37
C ASN A 59 -11.64 3.46 -5.07
N ILE A 60 -10.57 3.32 -4.31
CA ILE A 60 -9.25 2.89 -4.79
C ILE A 60 -8.91 1.54 -4.17
N ILE A 61 -8.36 0.62 -4.96
CA ILE A 61 -7.67 -0.58 -4.52
C ILE A 61 -6.18 -0.44 -4.80
N HIS A 62 -5.35 -0.86 -3.85
CA HIS A 62 -3.89 -0.68 -3.93
C HIS A 62 -3.22 -1.61 -4.95
N GLN A 63 -3.62 -2.85 -4.99
CA GLN A 63 -3.14 -3.95 -5.83
C GLN A 63 -1.72 -4.46 -5.55
N ASP A 64 -1.00 -3.88 -4.61
CA ASP A 64 0.33 -4.37 -4.20
C ASP A 64 0.50 -4.29 -2.66
N ILE A 65 -0.42 -4.94 -1.95
CA ILE A 65 -0.36 -5.01 -0.47
C ILE A 65 0.72 -6.00 -0.07
N LYS A 66 1.79 -5.47 0.54
CA LYS A 66 2.93 -6.26 1.03
C LYS A 66 3.65 -5.49 2.15
N PRO A 67 4.42 -6.17 3.02
CA PRO A 67 5.12 -5.52 4.15
C PRO A 67 6.10 -4.42 3.74
N GLU A 68 6.65 -4.48 2.53
CA GLU A 68 7.55 -3.48 1.97
C GLU A 68 6.86 -2.14 1.68
N ASN A 69 5.53 -2.16 1.44
CA ASN A 69 4.73 -0.98 1.13
C ASN A 69 4.10 -0.33 2.37
N PHE A 70 4.48 -0.78 3.57
CA PHE A 70 4.11 -0.14 4.83
C PHE A 70 5.38 0.37 5.52
N LEU A 71 5.46 1.66 5.75
CA LEU A 71 6.60 2.33 6.38
C LEU A 71 6.16 3.01 7.67
N VAL A 72 7.04 3.02 8.66
CA VAL A 72 6.84 3.85 9.85
C VAL A 72 7.18 5.30 9.54
N GLY A 73 6.60 6.22 10.30
CA GLY A 73 6.91 7.64 10.18
C GLY A 73 8.36 7.96 10.61
N ASN A 74 8.81 9.13 10.22
CA ASN A 74 10.08 9.69 10.63
C ASN A 74 9.87 11.17 10.98
N PRO A 75 10.15 11.62 12.20
CA PRO A 75 10.71 10.84 13.33
C PRO A 75 9.68 9.97 14.10
N ASN A 76 8.38 10.16 13.92
CA ASN A 76 7.35 9.45 14.69
C ASN A 76 7.13 8.04 14.14
N THR A 77 7.79 7.04 14.74
CA THR A 77 7.71 5.64 14.36
C THR A 77 6.41 4.92 14.80
N SER A 78 5.55 5.59 15.57
CA SER A 78 4.26 5.01 16.00
C SER A 78 3.19 5.03 14.93
N ILE A 79 3.40 5.76 13.84
CA ILE A 79 2.43 5.90 12.74
C ILE A 79 2.91 5.07 11.55
N ILE A 80 2.00 4.24 11.00
CA ILE A 80 2.26 3.47 9.79
C ILE A 80 1.62 4.16 8.58
N TYR A 81 2.39 4.29 7.53
CA TYR A 81 2.00 4.84 6.23
C TYR A 81 1.96 3.73 5.19
N ILE A 82 1.00 3.81 4.27
CA ILE A 82 0.98 3.00 3.06
C ILE A 82 1.54 3.85 1.91
N VAL A 83 2.41 3.24 1.10
CA VAL A 83 3.11 3.90 -0.01
C VAL A 83 2.99 3.07 -1.29
N ASP A 84 3.53 3.60 -2.39
CA ASP A 84 3.60 2.94 -3.70
C ASP A 84 2.23 2.62 -4.31
N PHE A 85 1.54 3.66 -4.73
CA PHE A 85 0.26 3.57 -5.43
C PHE A 85 0.41 3.33 -6.94
N GLY A 86 1.59 2.93 -7.42
CA GLY A 86 1.90 2.73 -8.83
C GLY A 86 0.99 1.74 -9.56
N LEU A 87 0.54 0.69 -8.84
CA LEU A 87 -0.38 -0.32 -9.37
C LEU A 87 -1.85 -0.07 -8.99
N SER A 88 -2.13 0.98 -8.23
CA SER A 88 -3.47 1.23 -7.70
C SER A 88 -4.49 1.56 -8.79
N LYS A 89 -5.74 1.16 -8.58
CA LYS A 89 -6.84 1.37 -9.53
C LYS A 89 -8.11 1.79 -8.82
N LYS A 90 -8.95 2.58 -9.53
CA LYS A 90 -10.33 2.77 -9.11
C LYS A 90 -11.13 1.49 -9.38
N TYR A 91 -11.91 1.05 -8.40
CA TYR A 91 -12.82 -0.10 -8.56
C TYR A 91 -14.29 0.31 -8.66
N ARG A 92 -14.59 1.60 -8.41
CA ARG A 92 -15.90 2.20 -8.64
C ARG A 92 -15.77 3.45 -9.51
N SER A 93 -16.78 3.66 -10.34
CA SER A 93 -16.91 4.87 -11.16
C SER A 93 -17.16 6.08 -10.27
N SER A 94 -16.37 7.13 -10.42
CA SER A 94 -16.59 8.39 -9.67
C SER A 94 -17.91 9.08 -10.03
N ARG A 95 -18.46 8.79 -11.22
CA ARG A 95 -19.71 9.39 -11.72
C ARG A 95 -20.95 8.65 -11.25
N THR A 96 -20.94 7.32 -11.28
CA THR A 96 -22.14 6.49 -11.03
C THR A 96 -22.08 5.74 -9.71
N ASN A 97 -20.94 5.76 -9.02
CA ASN A 97 -20.62 4.96 -7.83
C ASN A 97 -20.85 3.44 -8.00
N LYS A 98 -21.08 2.99 -9.24
CA LYS A 98 -21.19 1.57 -9.55
C LYS A 98 -19.83 0.92 -9.65
N HIS A 99 -19.77 -0.37 -9.28
CA HIS A 99 -18.56 -1.17 -9.45
C HIS A 99 -18.15 -1.21 -10.93
N ILE A 100 -16.86 -1.03 -11.22
CA ILE A 100 -16.31 -1.17 -12.57
C ILE A 100 -16.35 -2.65 -12.92
N GLN A 101 -16.88 -2.98 -14.11
CA GLN A 101 -17.01 -4.36 -14.56
C GLN A 101 -15.63 -5.06 -14.59
N PHE A 102 -15.62 -6.32 -14.21
CA PHE A 102 -14.46 -7.19 -14.32
C PHE A 102 -14.05 -7.31 -15.81
N SER A 103 -12.76 -7.16 -16.09
CA SER A 103 -12.20 -7.35 -17.42
C SER A 103 -11.21 -8.50 -17.39
N LYS A 104 -11.48 -9.53 -18.17
CA LYS A 104 -10.56 -10.65 -18.39
C LYS A 104 -9.32 -10.22 -19.19
N ASN A 105 -8.26 -11.01 -19.15
CA ASN A 105 -7.04 -10.82 -19.92
C ASN A 105 -6.24 -9.55 -19.58
N LYS A 106 -6.21 -9.16 -18.31
CA LYS A 106 -5.27 -8.14 -17.86
C LYS A 106 -3.95 -8.77 -17.46
N PRO A 107 -2.81 -8.15 -17.80
CA PRO A 107 -1.53 -8.66 -17.35
C PRO A 107 -1.50 -8.70 -15.81
N PHE A 108 -0.91 -9.78 -15.28
CA PHE A 108 -0.66 -9.90 -13.86
C PHE A 108 0.22 -8.74 -13.38
N ASN A 109 -0.31 -7.91 -12.50
CA ASN A 109 0.35 -6.73 -11.97
C ASN A 109 0.28 -6.76 -10.44
N SER A 110 1.10 -7.57 -9.82
CA SER A 110 1.23 -7.63 -8.35
C SER A 110 2.51 -8.37 -7.97
N THR A 111 2.91 -8.27 -6.70
CA THR A 111 4.01 -9.08 -6.17
C THR A 111 3.52 -10.51 -5.92
N PHE A 112 4.08 -11.49 -6.64
CA PHE A 112 3.62 -12.87 -6.69
C PHE A 112 3.37 -13.50 -5.30
N ASN A 113 4.32 -13.34 -4.37
CA ASN A 113 4.25 -13.94 -3.03
C ASN A 113 3.09 -13.42 -2.16
N TYR A 114 2.50 -12.28 -2.50
CA TYR A 114 1.42 -11.64 -1.75
C TYR A 114 0.11 -11.56 -2.54
N SER A 115 0.08 -12.16 -3.71
CA SER A 115 -1.09 -12.13 -4.58
C SER A 115 -2.14 -13.17 -4.17
N SER A 116 -3.41 -12.83 -4.37
CA SER A 116 -4.49 -13.81 -4.20
C SER A 116 -4.47 -14.86 -5.32
N ILE A 117 -4.99 -16.05 -5.02
CA ILE A 117 -5.14 -17.13 -6.02
C ILE A 117 -5.97 -16.64 -7.23
N ASN A 118 -7.00 -15.84 -6.99
CA ASN A 118 -7.84 -15.29 -8.06
C ASN A 118 -7.04 -14.35 -8.97
N SER A 119 -6.18 -13.51 -8.39
CA SER A 119 -5.30 -12.62 -9.17
C SER A 119 -4.30 -13.38 -10.04
N MET A 120 -3.86 -14.57 -9.58
CA MET A 120 -2.93 -15.42 -10.33
C MET A 120 -3.62 -16.22 -11.44
N ARG A 121 -4.92 -16.45 -11.34
CA ARG A 121 -5.73 -17.24 -12.29
C ARG A 121 -6.49 -16.40 -13.28
N ASP A 122 -6.24 -15.10 -13.36
CA ASP A 122 -7.02 -14.16 -14.19
C ASP A 122 -8.54 -14.18 -13.89
N ILE A 123 -8.90 -14.48 -12.62
CA ILE A 123 -10.31 -14.56 -12.17
C ILE A 123 -10.63 -13.35 -11.28
#